data_c199213bedf2c2e833212d6ab8535e48
#
_entry.id   c199213bedf2c2e833212d6ab8535e48
#
_cell.length_a   1.000
_cell.length_b   1.000
_cell.length_c   1.000
_cell.angle_alpha   90.00
_cell.angle_beta   90.00
_cell.angle_gamma   90.00
#
_symmetry.space_group_name_H-M   'P 1'
#
loop_
_entity.id
_entity.type
_entity.pdbx_description
1 polymer ?
#
loop_
_entity_poly.entity_id
_entity_poly.type
_entity_poly.pdbx_seq_one_letter_code
_entity_poly.pdbx_strand_id
1 'polypeptide(L)'
;EMLKHLDQEIAVASGEAAAVELLVERARLLLASERIDEARDAWELVLGRNPHHSAALKGLETDLTRRTFVERGEKNELVPINDDDTYEDLVAHLGRMADAYSAQPNLAAWIHVQRARILEFRLGRVDAARGAFERAMRLDGSVGPVRDAFTLHCAAHHDTARLASLLADESRLEP
;
A
#
# COMPACT_ATOMS: atom_id res chain seq x y z
N GLU A 1 15.69 -1.50 28.23
CA GLU A 1 16.44 -0.28 28.58
C GLU A 1 16.61 0.63 27.36
N MET A 2 16.99 0.11 26.18
CA MET A 2 17.20 0.88 24.95
C MET A 2 15.97 1.68 24.52
N LEU A 3 14.76 1.12 24.57
CA LEU A 3 13.51 1.83 24.24
C LEU A 3 13.24 3.00 25.21
N LYS A 4 13.51 2.84 26.51
CA LYS A 4 13.37 3.93 27.47
C LYS A 4 14.34 5.07 27.20
N HIS A 5 15.54 4.76 26.76
CA HIS A 5 16.52 5.76 26.38
C HIS A 5 16.06 6.54 25.14
N LEU A 6 15.57 5.82 24.11
CA LEU A 6 14.99 6.46 22.94
C LEU A 6 13.77 7.34 23.26
N ASP A 7 12.88 6.90 24.15
CA ASP A 7 11.73 7.72 24.58
C ASP A 7 12.18 9.04 25.23
N GLN A 8 13.29 9.01 26.01
CA GLN A 8 13.88 10.22 26.57
C GLN A 8 14.52 11.11 25.50
N GLU A 9 15.25 10.54 24.55
CA GLU A 9 15.86 11.28 23.45
C GLU A 9 14.81 11.92 22.54
N ILE A 10 13.69 11.22 22.24
CA ILE A 10 12.57 11.77 21.47
C ILE A 10 11.96 12.98 22.20
N ALA A 11 11.81 12.89 23.54
CA ALA A 11 11.23 13.96 24.34
C ALA A 11 12.08 15.26 24.37
N VAL A 12 13.40 15.14 24.20
CA VAL A 12 14.33 16.27 24.23
C VAL A 12 14.90 16.63 22.85
N ALA A 13 14.45 15.95 21.79
CA ALA A 13 14.95 16.17 20.43
C ALA A 13 14.73 17.63 19.99
N SER A 14 15.79 18.30 19.62
CA SER A 14 15.81 19.72 19.26
C SER A 14 15.48 20.00 17.79
N GLY A 15 14.63 19.17 17.16
CA GLY A 15 14.18 19.39 15.78
C GLY A 15 13.31 18.26 15.25
N GLU A 16 12.42 18.61 14.33
CA GLU A 16 11.46 17.67 13.73
C GLU A 16 12.15 16.49 13.04
N ALA A 17 13.21 16.75 12.27
CA ALA A 17 13.94 15.70 11.57
C ALA A 17 14.61 14.72 12.53
N ALA A 18 15.24 15.22 13.62
CA ALA A 18 15.84 14.36 14.64
C ALA A 18 14.79 13.50 15.35
N ALA A 19 13.65 14.08 15.69
CA ALA A 19 12.55 13.36 16.32
C ALA A 19 11.98 12.26 15.39
N VAL A 20 11.89 12.52 14.08
CA VAL A 20 11.47 11.53 13.07
C VAL A 20 12.43 10.35 13.01
N GLU A 21 13.74 10.60 12.93
CA GLU A 21 14.74 9.52 12.90
C GLU A 21 14.72 8.65 14.16
N LEU A 22 14.58 9.27 15.35
CA LEU A 22 14.47 8.53 16.60
C LEU A 22 13.18 7.68 16.67
N LEU A 23 12.06 8.18 16.15
CA LEU A 23 10.82 7.43 16.04
C LEU A 23 10.96 6.23 15.08
N VAL A 24 11.68 6.39 13.97
CA VAL A 24 12.00 5.30 13.03
C VAL A 24 12.83 4.22 13.73
N GLU A 25 13.83 4.61 14.48
CA GLU A 25 14.68 3.66 15.24
C GLU A 25 13.85 2.94 16.31
N ARG A 26 12.99 3.68 17.04
CA ARG A 26 12.06 3.11 18.00
C ARG A 26 11.16 2.05 17.36
N ALA A 27 10.58 2.34 16.21
CA ALA A 27 9.71 1.42 15.50
C ALA A 27 10.45 0.13 15.08
N ARG A 28 11.69 0.26 14.59
CA ARG A 28 12.54 -0.88 14.22
C ARG A 28 12.87 -1.77 15.42
N LEU A 29 13.21 -1.17 16.56
CA LEU A 29 13.49 -1.92 17.79
C LEU A 29 12.25 -2.61 18.35
N LEU A 30 11.07 -1.98 18.24
CA LEU A 30 9.80 -2.60 18.60
C LEU A 30 9.50 -3.81 17.74
N LEU A 31 9.71 -3.72 16.42
CA LEU A 31 9.57 -4.85 15.51
C LEU A 31 10.55 -5.98 15.85
N ALA A 32 11.81 -5.66 16.12
CA ALA A 32 12.83 -6.65 16.52
C ALA A 32 12.50 -7.32 17.87
N SER A 33 11.66 -6.67 18.68
CA SER A 33 11.19 -7.18 19.98
C SER A 33 9.79 -7.81 19.89
N GLU A 34 9.27 -8.05 18.69
CA GLU A 34 7.94 -8.61 18.40
C GLU A 34 6.76 -7.80 18.97
N ARG A 35 7.00 -6.52 19.32
CA ARG A 35 5.97 -5.59 19.82
C ARG A 35 5.33 -4.87 18.63
N ILE A 36 4.56 -5.61 17.85
CA ILE A 36 4.09 -5.20 16.53
C ILE A 36 3.14 -4.00 16.60
N ASP A 37 2.17 -4.03 17.52
CA ASP A 37 1.19 -2.93 17.63
C ASP A 37 1.84 -1.61 18.01
N GLU A 38 2.80 -1.65 18.93
CA GLU A 38 3.55 -0.45 19.31
C GLU A 38 4.49 0.04 18.19
N ALA A 39 5.01 -0.86 17.38
CA ALA A 39 5.78 -0.48 16.20
C ALA A 39 4.90 0.22 15.15
N ARG A 40 3.67 -0.25 14.97
CA ARG A 40 2.67 0.40 14.11
C ARG A 40 2.38 1.81 14.57
N ASP A 41 2.09 1.99 15.87
CA ASP A 41 1.86 3.32 16.43
C ASP A 41 3.05 4.25 16.20
N ALA A 42 4.27 3.74 16.34
CA ALA A 42 5.48 4.52 16.07
C ALA A 42 5.60 4.91 14.58
N TRP A 43 5.26 4.01 13.64
CA TRP A 43 5.21 4.34 12.21
C TRP A 43 4.16 5.40 11.88
N GLU A 44 2.96 5.31 12.47
CA GLU A 44 1.92 6.33 12.28
C GLU A 44 2.35 7.69 12.83
N LEU A 45 3.07 7.74 13.96
CA LEU A 45 3.65 8.97 14.48
C LEU A 45 4.69 9.57 13.51
N VAL A 46 5.51 8.73 12.87
CA VAL A 46 6.45 9.19 11.82
C VAL A 46 5.68 9.79 10.65
N LEU A 47 4.62 9.11 10.15
CA LEU A 47 3.83 9.61 9.03
C LEU A 47 3.01 10.85 9.38
N GLY A 48 2.60 11.01 10.63
CA GLY A 48 1.96 12.23 11.12
C GLY A 48 2.87 13.47 11.02
N ARG A 49 4.19 13.28 11.10
CA ARG A 49 5.22 14.33 10.98
C ARG A 49 5.78 14.45 9.57
N ASN A 50 5.98 13.34 8.91
CA ASN A 50 6.48 13.27 7.53
C ASN A 50 5.66 12.25 6.72
N PRO A 51 4.57 12.67 6.05
CA PRO A 51 3.68 11.78 5.30
C PRO A 51 4.36 11.02 4.15
N HIS A 52 5.53 11.50 3.69
CA HIS A 52 6.29 10.89 2.60
C HIS A 52 7.48 10.04 3.10
N HIS A 53 7.54 9.72 4.39
CA HIS A 53 8.65 8.96 4.94
C HIS A 53 8.64 7.51 4.46
N SER A 54 9.53 7.16 3.54
CA SER A 54 9.51 5.88 2.82
C SER A 54 9.62 4.66 3.74
N ALA A 55 10.46 4.70 4.78
CA ALA A 55 10.60 3.58 5.71
C ALA A 55 9.32 3.35 6.54
N ALA A 56 8.62 4.42 6.95
CA ALA A 56 7.37 4.30 7.69
C ALA A 56 6.23 3.77 6.79
N LEU A 57 6.13 4.29 5.56
CA LEU A 57 5.17 3.77 4.57
C LEU A 57 5.38 2.28 4.32
N LYS A 58 6.64 1.85 4.13
CA LYS A 58 6.98 0.44 3.91
C LYS A 58 6.77 -0.42 5.15
N GLY A 59 7.08 0.10 6.33
CA GLY A 59 6.86 -0.59 7.60
C GLY A 59 5.38 -0.91 7.83
N LEU A 60 4.50 0.07 7.63
CA LEU A 60 3.05 -0.11 7.73
C LEU A 60 2.48 -1.02 6.63
N GLU A 61 2.94 -0.88 5.38
CA GLU A 61 2.52 -1.79 4.30
C GLU A 61 2.82 -3.25 4.67
N THR A 62 4.01 -3.51 5.21
CA THR A 62 4.42 -4.85 5.61
C THR A 62 3.54 -5.39 6.74
N ASP A 63 3.25 -4.58 7.76
CA ASP A 63 2.38 -4.99 8.87
C ASP A 63 0.93 -5.24 8.40
N LEU A 64 0.35 -4.31 7.67
CA LEU A 64 -1.01 -4.43 7.15
C LEU A 64 -1.15 -5.64 6.23
N THR A 65 -0.18 -5.85 5.33
CA THR A 65 -0.18 -7.03 4.44
C THR A 65 -0.10 -8.32 5.25
N ARG A 66 0.74 -8.38 6.28
CA ARG A 66 0.84 -9.56 7.15
C ARG A 66 -0.48 -9.85 7.85
N ARG A 67 -1.20 -8.84 8.31
CA ARG A 67 -2.52 -8.98 8.96
C ARG A 67 -3.59 -9.57 8.05
N THR A 68 -3.43 -9.48 6.73
CA THR A 68 -4.38 -10.08 5.78
C THR A 68 -4.27 -11.61 5.67
N PHE A 69 -3.35 -12.23 6.40
CA PHE A 69 -3.17 -13.69 6.41
C PHE A 69 -3.18 -14.25 7.82
N VAL A 70 -3.67 -15.49 7.94
CA VAL A 70 -3.57 -16.30 9.16
C VAL A 70 -2.93 -17.65 8.83
N GLU A 71 -2.20 -18.20 9.78
CA GLU A 71 -1.69 -19.57 9.68
C GLU A 71 -2.79 -20.56 10.00
N ARG A 72 -2.99 -21.56 9.15
CA ARG A 72 -3.98 -22.63 9.33
C ARG A 72 -3.39 -24.01 9.08
N GLY A 73 -3.90 -24.97 9.82
CA GLY A 73 -3.56 -26.38 9.67
C GLY A 73 -2.19 -26.75 10.27
N GLU A 74 -1.86 -28.04 10.23
CA GLU A 74 -0.63 -28.61 10.77
C GLU A 74 0.63 -28.16 10.01
N LYS A 75 0.47 -27.66 8.77
CA LYS A 75 1.56 -27.17 7.92
C LYS A 75 1.78 -25.66 8.01
N ASN A 76 1.08 -24.96 8.90
CA ASN A 76 1.12 -23.51 9.06
C ASN A 76 0.95 -22.77 7.70
N GLU A 77 0.00 -23.22 6.88
CA GLU A 77 -0.28 -22.57 5.60
C GLU A 77 -0.87 -21.17 5.81
N LEU A 78 -0.29 -20.17 5.12
CA LEU A 78 -0.82 -18.81 5.14
C LEU A 78 -2.10 -18.74 4.31
N VAL A 79 -3.21 -18.46 4.96
CA VAL A 79 -4.52 -18.32 4.32
C VAL A 79 -5.01 -16.89 4.48
N PRO A 80 -5.54 -16.25 3.41
CA PRO A 80 -6.13 -14.94 3.53
C PRO A 80 -7.28 -14.93 4.55
N ILE A 81 -7.34 -13.88 5.36
CA ILE A 81 -8.47 -13.68 6.28
C ILE A 81 -9.71 -13.20 5.51
N ASN A 82 -10.87 -13.34 6.14
CA ASN A 82 -12.12 -12.78 5.65
C ASN A 82 -12.57 -11.66 6.61
N ASP A 83 -11.81 -10.56 6.61
CA ASP A 83 -12.03 -9.38 7.46
C ASP A 83 -11.89 -8.11 6.62
N ASP A 84 -13.02 -7.50 6.30
CA ASP A 84 -13.10 -6.34 5.43
C ASP A 84 -12.37 -5.12 6.02
N ASP A 85 -12.41 -4.91 7.32
CA ASP A 85 -11.80 -3.77 7.99
C ASP A 85 -10.27 -3.78 7.78
N THR A 86 -9.64 -4.94 7.90
CA THR A 86 -8.20 -5.09 7.65
C THR A 86 -7.82 -4.79 6.19
N TYR A 87 -8.66 -5.21 5.24
CA TYR A 87 -8.44 -4.88 3.82
C TYR A 87 -8.72 -3.41 3.52
N GLU A 88 -9.68 -2.77 4.19
CA GLU A 88 -9.93 -1.33 4.07
C GLU A 88 -8.75 -0.51 4.57
N ASP A 89 -8.16 -0.87 5.71
CA ASP A 89 -6.94 -0.24 6.23
C ASP A 89 -5.80 -0.33 5.22
N LEU A 90 -5.59 -1.51 4.61
CA LEU A 90 -4.56 -1.71 3.60
C LEU A 90 -4.84 -0.88 2.33
N VAL A 91 -6.08 -0.83 1.86
CA VAL A 91 -6.51 -0.02 0.71
C VAL A 91 -6.27 1.48 0.97
N ALA A 92 -6.61 1.96 2.17
CA ALA A 92 -6.37 3.34 2.56
C ALA A 92 -4.87 3.66 2.61
N HIS A 93 -4.07 2.76 3.18
CA HIS A 93 -2.62 2.90 3.26
C HIS A 93 -1.97 2.92 1.87
N LEU A 94 -2.35 2.02 0.96
CA LEU A 94 -1.88 2.03 -0.43
C LEU A 94 -2.24 3.33 -1.15
N GLY A 95 -3.38 3.95 -0.81
CA GLY A 95 -3.72 5.29 -1.29
C GLY A 95 -2.68 6.34 -0.85
N ARG A 96 -2.37 6.40 0.46
CA ARG A 96 -1.33 7.29 1.01
C ARG A 96 0.03 7.06 0.35
N MET A 97 0.40 5.79 0.10
CA MET A 97 1.65 5.45 -0.59
C MET A 97 1.67 5.96 -2.02
N ALA A 98 0.60 5.76 -2.79
CA ALA A 98 0.53 6.24 -4.18
C ALA A 98 0.68 7.77 -4.25
N ASP A 99 0.07 8.51 -3.33
CA ASP A 99 0.20 9.97 -3.22
C ASP A 99 1.64 10.37 -2.86
N ALA A 100 2.28 9.66 -1.92
CA ALA A 100 3.66 9.91 -1.52
C ALA A 100 4.68 9.65 -2.65
N TYR A 101 4.40 8.68 -3.51
CA TYR A 101 5.23 8.34 -4.68
C TYR A 101 4.78 9.02 -5.98
N SER A 102 3.98 10.09 -5.91
CA SER A 102 3.47 10.80 -7.10
C SER A 102 4.56 11.32 -8.05
N ALA A 103 5.77 11.60 -7.54
CA ALA A 103 6.93 11.95 -8.35
C ALA A 103 7.56 10.76 -9.12
N GLN A 104 7.10 9.53 -8.88
CA GLN A 104 7.51 8.29 -9.53
C GLN A 104 6.28 7.62 -10.18
N PRO A 105 5.82 8.09 -11.36
CA PRO A 105 4.54 7.71 -11.93
C PRO A 105 4.36 6.20 -12.11
N ASN A 106 5.40 5.49 -12.52
CA ASN A 106 5.38 4.03 -12.70
C ASN A 106 5.14 3.29 -11.38
N LEU A 107 5.78 3.73 -10.29
CA LEU A 107 5.57 3.13 -8.96
C LEU A 107 4.19 3.46 -8.42
N ALA A 108 3.76 4.72 -8.50
CA ALA A 108 2.44 5.14 -8.07
C ALA A 108 1.33 4.42 -8.87
N ALA A 109 1.50 4.23 -10.18
CA ALA A 109 0.58 3.46 -11.01
C ALA A 109 0.49 2.01 -10.53
N TRP A 110 1.61 1.37 -10.24
CA TRP A 110 1.63 0.00 -9.73
C TRP A 110 0.94 -0.13 -8.37
N ILE A 111 1.16 0.81 -7.46
CA ILE A 111 0.47 0.85 -6.16
C ILE A 111 -1.05 0.95 -6.35
N HIS A 112 -1.52 1.78 -7.30
CA HIS A 112 -2.94 1.85 -7.63
C HIS A 112 -3.50 0.55 -8.21
N VAL A 113 -2.72 -0.22 -8.99
CA VAL A 113 -3.12 -1.57 -9.45
C VAL A 113 -3.28 -2.53 -8.26
N GLN A 114 -2.34 -2.52 -7.31
CA GLN A 114 -2.46 -3.35 -6.10
C GLN A 114 -3.71 -3.00 -5.30
N ARG A 115 -3.96 -1.69 -5.11
CA ARG A 115 -5.15 -1.17 -4.45
C ARG A 115 -6.43 -1.63 -5.16
N ALA A 116 -6.47 -1.54 -6.49
CA ALA A 116 -7.62 -1.96 -7.30
C ALA A 116 -7.92 -3.46 -7.13
N ARG A 117 -6.90 -4.30 -7.14
CA ARG A 117 -7.06 -5.75 -6.95
C ARG A 117 -7.64 -6.10 -5.58
N ILE A 118 -7.24 -5.41 -4.52
CA ILE A 118 -7.81 -5.65 -3.19
C ILE A 118 -9.28 -5.22 -3.17
N LEU A 119 -9.59 -4.03 -3.71
CA LEU A 119 -10.97 -3.54 -3.83
C LEU A 119 -11.87 -4.51 -4.60
N GLU A 120 -11.36 -5.09 -5.68
CA GLU A 120 -12.11 -6.02 -6.53
C GLU A 120 -12.28 -7.39 -5.87
N PHE A 121 -11.17 -8.05 -5.53
CA PHE A 121 -11.17 -9.47 -5.15
C PHE A 121 -11.41 -9.74 -3.67
N ARG A 122 -11.17 -8.76 -2.80
CA ARG A 122 -11.36 -8.92 -1.34
C ARG A 122 -12.59 -8.21 -0.84
N LEU A 123 -12.81 -6.98 -1.31
CA LEU A 123 -13.92 -6.13 -0.85
C LEU A 123 -15.13 -6.13 -1.79
N GLY A 124 -15.04 -6.73 -2.98
CA GLY A 124 -16.13 -6.74 -3.97
C GLY A 124 -16.54 -5.37 -4.49
N ARG A 125 -15.70 -4.34 -4.29
CA ARG A 125 -15.99 -2.95 -4.64
C ARG A 125 -15.57 -2.63 -6.09
N VAL A 126 -16.30 -3.17 -7.04
CA VAL A 126 -15.98 -3.11 -8.48
C VAL A 126 -15.79 -1.69 -9.00
N ASP A 127 -16.69 -0.75 -8.66
CA ASP A 127 -16.59 0.63 -9.15
C ASP A 127 -15.39 1.38 -8.54
N ALA A 128 -15.07 1.14 -7.27
CA ALA A 128 -13.89 1.70 -6.63
C ALA A 128 -12.60 1.12 -7.22
N ALA A 129 -12.59 -0.17 -7.56
CA ALA A 129 -11.49 -0.82 -8.26
C ALA A 129 -11.26 -0.21 -9.63
N ARG A 130 -12.34 -0.02 -10.41
CA ARG A 130 -12.28 0.69 -11.71
C ARG A 130 -11.63 2.06 -11.57
N GLY A 131 -12.08 2.87 -10.61
CA GLY A 131 -11.50 4.19 -10.34
C GLY A 131 -10.01 4.15 -10.01
N ALA A 132 -9.55 3.11 -9.31
CA ALA A 132 -8.13 2.93 -9.01
C ALA A 132 -7.33 2.50 -10.26
N PHE A 133 -7.85 1.60 -11.10
CA PHE A 133 -7.23 1.27 -12.40
C PHE A 133 -7.15 2.48 -13.33
N GLU A 134 -8.18 3.30 -13.40
CA GLU A 134 -8.17 4.53 -14.20
C GLU A 134 -7.11 5.53 -13.71
N ARG A 135 -6.88 5.62 -12.39
CA ARG A 135 -5.79 6.42 -11.84
C ARG A 135 -4.43 5.87 -12.23
N ALA A 136 -4.23 4.56 -12.15
CA ALA A 136 -3.01 3.90 -12.58
C ALA A 136 -2.70 4.19 -14.05
N MET A 137 -3.69 4.07 -14.93
CA MET A 137 -3.57 4.37 -16.37
C MET A 137 -3.23 5.83 -16.65
N ARG A 138 -3.79 6.78 -15.89
CA ARG A 138 -3.44 8.21 -16.03
C ARG A 138 -2.02 8.55 -15.60
N LEU A 139 -1.50 7.82 -14.61
CA LEU A 139 -0.12 8.01 -14.12
C LEU A 139 0.89 7.41 -15.09
N ASP A 140 0.70 6.19 -15.48
CA ASP A 140 1.57 5.52 -16.45
C ASP A 140 0.85 4.40 -17.21
N GLY A 141 0.09 4.76 -18.22
CA GLY A 141 -0.60 3.83 -19.11
C GLY A 141 0.31 3.14 -20.13
N SER A 142 1.61 3.52 -20.21
CA SER A 142 2.57 2.87 -21.08
C SER A 142 3.10 1.56 -20.51
N VAL A 143 2.94 1.34 -19.19
CA VAL A 143 3.38 0.10 -18.53
C VAL A 143 2.41 -1.03 -18.87
N GLY A 144 2.88 -2.02 -19.64
CA GLY A 144 2.08 -3.19 -20.06
C GLY A 144 1.29 -3.82 -18.90
N PRO A 145 1.93 -4.19 -17.76
CA PRO A 145 1.23 -4.80 -16.63
C PRO A 145 0.10 -3.97 -16.03
N VAL A 146 0.15 -2.64 -16.10
CA VAL A 146 -0.92 -1.74 -15.63
C VAL A 146 -2.12 -1.84 -16.57
N ARG A 147 -1.86 -1.78 -17.88
CA ARG A 147 -2.88 -1.92 -18.93
C ARG A 147 -3.53 -3.30 -18.89
N ASP A 148 -2.73 -4.36 -18.81
CA ASP A 148 -3.21 -5.75 -18.75
C ASP A 148 -4.16 -5.95 -17.56
N ALA A 149 -3.77 -5.45 -16.38
CA ALA A 149 -4.61 -5.55 -15.19
C ALA A 149 -5.97 -4.86 -15.37
N PHE A 150 -5.99 -3.67 -15.98
CA PHE A 150 -7.24 -2.96 -16.25
C PHE A 150 -8.06 -3.62 -17.35
N THR A 151 -7.43 -4.13 -18.40
CA THR A 151 -8.09 -4.90 -19.46
C THR A 151 -8.79 -6.14 -18.90
N LEU A 152 -8.13 -6.89 -18.03
CA LEU A 152 -8.70 -8.04 -17.33
C LEU A 152 -9.90 -7.66 -16.47
N HIS A 153 -9.81 -6.56 -15.72
CA HIS A 153 -10.93 -6.02 -14.94
C HIS A 153 -12.14 -5.70 -15.84
N CYS A 154 -11.93 -4.94 -16.92
CA CYS A 154 -12.98 -4.57 -17.85
C CYS A 154 -13.65 -5.81 -18.49
N ALA A 155 -12.86 -6.82 -18.84
CA ALA A 155 -13.36 -8.07 -19.40
C ALA A 155 -14.21 -8.85 -18.36
N ALA A 156 -13.72 -8.98 -17.12
CA ALA A 156 -14.40 -9.69 -16.04
C ALA A 156 -15.75 -9.08 -15.67
N HIS A 157 -15.88 -7.75 -15.79
CA HIS A 157 -17.09 -7.00 -15.43
C HIS A 157 -17.90 -6.53 -16.64
N HIS A 158 -17.63 -7.09 -17.83
CA HIS A 158 -18.37 -6.81 -19.09
C HIS A 158 -18.40 -5.32 -19.47
N ASP A 159 -17.38 -4.53 -19.10
CA ASP A 159 -17.22 -3.13 -19.54
C ASP A 159 -16.67 -3.10 -20.97
N THR A 160 -17.53 -3.46 -21.92
CA THR A 160 -17.17 -3.62 -23.35
C THR A 160 -16.71 -2.30 -23.98
N ALA A 161 -17.26 -1.17 -23.56
CA ALA A 161 -16.88 0.14 -24.09
C ALA A 161 -15.44 0.50 -23.71
N ARG A 162 -15.08 0.31 -22.45
CA ARG A 162 -13.72 0.58 -21.95
C ARG A 162 -12.73 -0.44 -22.51
N LEU A 163 -13.10 -1.72 -22.56
CA LEU A 163 -12.29 -2.78 -23.14
C LEU A 163 -11.94 -2.47 -24.61
N ALA A 164 -12.92 -2.07 -25.43
CA ALA A 164 -12.69 -1.70 -26.82
C ALA A 164 -11.71 -0.49 -26.94
N SER A 165 -11.83 0.51 -26.05
CA SER A 165 -10.92 1.65 -26.03
C SER A 165 -9.48 1.22 -25.69
N LEU A 166 -9.30 0.37 -24.67
CA LEU A 166 -7.97 -0.11 -24.27
C LEU A 166 -7.28 -0.92 -25.37
N LEU A 167 -8.01 -1.80 -26.03
CA LEU A 167 -7.50 -2.61 -27.14
C LEU A 167 -7.18 -1.75 -28.39
N ALA A 168 -7.99 -0.72 -28.69
CA ALA A 168 -7.71 0.20 -29.77
C ALA A 168 -6.45 1.06 -29.51
N ASP A 169 -6.19 1.45 -28.26
CA ASP A 169 -4.99 2.18 -27.87
C ASP A 169 -3.74 1.28 -27.93
N GLU A 170 -3.87 -0.01 -27.60
CA GLU A 170 -2.79 -0.98 -27.70
C GLU A 170 -2.35 -1.20 -29.17
N SER A 171 -3.31 -1.35 -30.09
CA SER A 171 -3.03 -1.51 -31.53
C SER A 171 -2.34 -0.29 -32.17
N ARG A 172 -2.39 0.89 -31.54
CA ARG A 172 -1.67 2.10 -32.00
C ARG A 172 -0.25 2.19 -31.45
N LEU A 173 0.08 1.45 -30.40
CA LEU A 173 1.40 1.43 -29.77
C LEU A 173 2.31 0.34 -30.29
N GLU A 174 1.75 -0.67 -30.98
CA GLU A 174 2.54 -1.65 -31.73
C GLU A 174 2.97 -1.05 -33.07
N PRO A 175 4.31 -1.01 -33.35
CA PRO A 175 4.85 -0.46 -34.58
C PRO A 175 4.56 -1.32 -35.82
#